data_08a994af64cdf4e2aa9041b7264eb345
#
_entry.id   08a994af64cdf4e2aa9041b7264eb345
#
_cell.length_a   1.000
_cell.length_b   1.000
_cell.length_c   1.000
_cell.angle_alpha   90.00
_cell.angle_beta   90.00
_cell.angle_gamma   90.00
#
_symmetry.space_group_name_H-M   'P 1'
#
loop_
_entity.id
_entity.type
_entity.pdbx_description
1 polymer ?
#
loop_
_entity_poly.entity_id
_entity_poly.type
_entity_poly.pdbx_seq_one_letter_code
_entity_poly.pdbx_strand_id
1 'polypeptide(L)'
;MGSEMCIRDRYYGFPVSCYEGKNVEEVRFMSGYKMGQKDDSEVDCACGIPDSGVGMALGYAEGKGIPYHRAIAKYTPTWPRSFTPANQEMRSLVAKMKLIPNRAMLEGKRVLFCDDSIVRGTQLRDNVKILFDYGAKEVHMRIACPPLIYGCPFIGFTSSKSDLELITRRMIKEIEGDENKNLEKYATTDSPEYKKMVQMIADRFGLSSLKFNTLETLVEAIGLPKCKVCTHCFDGSSCF
;
A
#
# COMPACT_ATOMS: atom_id res chain seq x y z
N MET A 1 27.45 -14.52 10.39
CA MET A 1 26.11 -14.03 10.69
C MET A 1 25.61 -13.36 9.41
N GLY A 2 24.70 -14.00 8.69
CA GLY A 2 24.09 -13.41 7.50
C GLY A 2 23.24 -12.22 7.95
N SER A 3 23.47 -11.04 7.40
CA SER A 3 22.60 -9.90 7.61
C SER A 3 21.30 -10.19 6.88
N GLU A 4 20.29 -10.67 7.61
CA GLU A 4 18.94 -10.75 7.05
C GLU A 4 18.46 -9.34 6.78
N MET A 5 18.20 -9.05 5.51
CA MET A 5 17.75 -7.72 5.12
C MET A 5 16.25 -7.59 5.28
N CYS A 6 15.81 -6.41 5.67
CA CYS A 6 14.40 -6.10 5.78
C CYS A 6 13.71 -6.29 4.42
N ILE A 7 12.64 -7.08 4.38
CA ILE A 7 11.86 -7.31 3.15
C ILE A 7 11.33 -5.99 2.56
N ARG A 8 11.07 -4.99 3.39
CA ARG A 8 10.56 -3.67 2.95
C ARG A 8 11.56 -2.91 2.08
N ASP A 9 12.86 -3.05 2.31
CA ASP A 9 13.88 -2.38 1.48
C ASP A 9 13.76 -2.80 0.02
N ARG A 10 13.20 -3.98 -0.25
CA ARG A 10 13.07 -4.56 -1.58
C ARG A 10 11.94 -3.98 -2.42
N TYR A 11 10.89 -3.49 -1.80
CA TYR A 11 9.73 -2.93 -2.52
C TYR A 11 9.40 -1.48 -2.12
N TYR A 12 9.89 -1.03 -0.96
CA TYR A 12 9.64 0.33 -0.44
C TYR A 12 10.79 1.29 -0.74
N GLY A 13 12.00 0.78 -0.95
CA GLY A 13 13.19 1.57 -1.22
C GLY A 13 13.07 2.48 -2.45
N PHE A 14 14.08 3.32 -2.66
CA PHE A 14 14.11 4.22 -3.82
C PHE A 14 14.14 3.41 -5.14
N PRO A 15 13.38 3.79 -6.19
CA PRO A 15 13.17 2.95 -7.39
C PRO A 15 14.45 2.45 -8.07
N VAL A 16 15.47 3.31 -8.16
CA VAL A 16 16.75 2.96 -8.81
C VAL A 16 17.71 2.20 -7.90
N SER A 17 17.36 2.00 -6.62
CA SER A 17 18.19 1.23 -5.69
C SER A 17 18.21 -0.24 -6.02
N CYS A 18 19.38 -0.87 -5.80
CA CYS A 18 19.55 -2.30 -5.92
C CYS A 18 20.07 -2.88 -4.60
N TYR A 19 19.46 -3.97 -4.16
CA TYR A 19 19.85 -4.71 -2.97
C TYR A 19 20.10 -6.17 -3.35
N GLU A 20 21.30 -6.68 -3.12
CA GLU A 20 21.72 -8.04 -3.52
C GLU A 20 21.37 -8.37 -4.99
N GLY A 21 21.65 -7.43 -5.89
CA GLY A 21 21.42 -7.58 -7.33
C GLY A 21 19.95 -7.50 -7.77
N LYS A 22 19.03 -7.14 -6.88
CA LYS A 22 17.61 -6.93 -7.20
C LYS A 22 17.27 -5.45 -7.17
N ASN A 23 16.74 -4.95 -8.29
CA ASN A 23 16.29 -3.57 -8.40
C ASN A 23 14.89 -3.42 -7.78
N VAL A 24 14.67 -2.33 -7.04
CA VAL A 24 13.40 -2.08 -6.33
C VAL A 24 12.22 -1.92 -7.30
N GLU A 25 12.40 -1.21 -8.40
CA GLU A 25 11.32 -1.00 -9.38
C GLU A 25 10.92 -2.28 -10.10
N GLU A 26 11.91 -3.14 -10.41
CA GLU A 26 11.66 -4.47 -10.97
C GLU A 26 10.83 -5.34 -10.01
N VAL A 27 11.17 -5.32 -8.72
CA VAL A 27 10.41 -6.05 -7.68
C VAL A 27 8.97 -5.52 -7.58
N ARG A 28 8.78 -4.20 -7.61
CA ARG A 28 7.45 -3.58 -7.63
C ARG A 28 6.64 -4.03 -8.83
N PHE A 29 7.25 -3.97 -10.02
CA PHE A 29 6.62 -4.40 -11.26
C PHE A 29 6.21 -5.88 -11.18
N MET A 30 7.12 -6.78 -10.80
CA MET A 30 6.83 -8.21 -10.69
C MET A 30 5.78 -8.53 -9.63
N SER A 31 5.76 -7.79 -8.51
CA SER A 31 4.72 -7.90 -7.48
C SER A 31 3.35 -7.56 -8.06
N GLY A 32 3.25 -6.46 -8.79
CA GLY A 32 2.02 -6.05 -9.48
C GLY A 32 1.60 -7.04 -10.56
N TYR A 33 2.52 -7.50 -11.39
CA TYR A 33 2.26 -8.44 -12.48
C TYR A 33 1.65 -9.75 -11.97
N LYS A 34 2.27 -10.36 -10.97
CA LYS A 34 1.76 -11.60 -10.34
C LYS A 34 0.40 -11.40 -9.70
N MET A 35 0.17 -10.25 -9.09
CA MET A 35 -1.12 -9.93 -8.48
C MET A 35 -2.19 -9.70 -9.54
N GLY A 36 -1.88 -9.01 -10.65
CA GLY A 36 -2.78 -8.78 -11.77
C GLY A 36 -3.24 -10.06 -12.44
N GLN A 37 -2.35 -11.04 -12.59
CA GLN A 37 -2.68 -12.35 -13.16
C GLN A 37 -3.71 -13.14 -12.33
N LYS A 38 -3.73 -12.94 -11.01
CA LYS A 38 -4.58 -13.70 -10.08
C LYS A 38 -5.87 -12.95 -9.71
N ASP A 39 -5.95 -11.65 -10.00
CA ASP A 39 -7.07 -10.82 -9.58
C ASP A 39 -8.25 -10.95 -10.55
N ASP A 40 -9.40 -11.32 -10.05
CA ASP A 40 -10.67 -11.50 -10.76
C ASP A 40 -11.54 -10.23 -10.84
N SER A 41 -11.11 -9.14 -10.21
CA SER A 41 -11.91 -7.89 -10.15
C SER A 41 -12.13 -7.29 -11.54
N GLU A 42 -13.34 -6.87 -11.83
CA GLU A 42 -13.69 -6.16 -13.05
C GLU A 42 -13.38 -4.67 -12.92
N VAL A 43 -12.29 -4.24 -13.54
CA VAL A 43 -11.82 -2.84 -13.52
C VAL A 43 -11.42 -2.39 -14.92
N ASP A 44 -11.59 -1.11 -15.19
CA ASP A 44 -11.38 -0.54 -16.53
C ASP A 44 -9.92 -0.12 -16.77
N CYS A 45 -9.21 0.23 -15.71
CA CYS A 45 -7.79 0.61 -15.77
C CYS A 45 -7.11 0.50 -14.41
N ALA A 46 -5.77 0.39 -14.44
CA ALA A 46 -4.93 0.49 -13.26
C ALA A 46 -4.23 1.86 -13.20
N CYS A 47 -3.95 2.32 -12.00
CA CYS A 47 -3.22 3.55 -11.71
C CYS A 47 -2.34 3.36 -10.45
N GLY A 48 -1.16 3.93 -10.45
CA GLY A 48 -0.29 3.94 -9.26
C GLY A 48 -0.49 5.20 -8.42
N ILE A 49 -0.49 5.06 -7.11
CA ILE A 49 -0.31 6.21 -6.23
C ILE A 49 1.13 6.73 -6.43
N PRO A 50 1.33 7.96 -6.86
CA PRO A 50 2.66 8.50 -7.12
C PRO A 50 3.46 8.74 -5.80
N ASP A 51 4.75 8.37 -5.73
CA ASP A 51 5.51 7.66 -6.79
C ASP A 51 5.62 6.15 -6.49
N SER A 52 5.33 5.71 -5.26
CA SER A 52 5.57 4.36 -4.73
C SER A 52 4.76 3.27 -5.44
N GLY A 53 3.52 3.56 -5.82
CA GLY A 53 2.61 2.60 -6.44
C GLY A 53 2.76 2.46 -7.95
N VAL A 54 3.58 3.30 -8.61
CA VAL A 54 3.63 3.36 -10.10
C VAL A 54 4.16 2.06 -10.70
N GLY A 55 5.31 1.57 -10.25
CA GLY A 55 5.89 0.33 -10.77
C GLY A 55 4.98 -0.87 -10.58
N MET A 56 4.35 -0.97 -9.40
CA MET A 56 3.36 -2.02 -9.13
C MET A 56 2.15 -1.92 -10.07
N ALA A 57 1.62 -0.71 -10.30
CA ALA A 57 0.45 -0.52 -11.15
C ALA A 57 0.74 -0.82 -12.63
N LEU A 58 1.94 -0.53 -13.11
CA LEU A 58 2.39 -0.92 -14.45
C LEU A 58 2.41 -2.44 -14.59
N GLY A 59 3.04 -3.13 -13.64
CA GLY A 59 3.04 -4.60 -13.61
C GLY A 59 1.64 -5.19 -13.50
N TYR A 60 0.79 -4.63 -12.62
CA TYR A 60 -0.59 -5.09 -12.47
C TYR A 60 -1.40 -4.94 -13.77
N ALA A 61 -1.28 -3.79 -14.43
CA ALA A 61 -1.96 -3.53 -15.69
C ALA A 61 -1.56 -4.56 -16.76
N GLU A 62 -0.27 -4.85 -16.90
CA GLU A 62 0.23 -5.84 -17.83
C GLU A 62 -0.21 -7.26 -17.47
N GLY A 63 -0.08 -7.65 -16.20
CA GLY A 63 -0.47 -8.99 -15.72
C GLY A 63 -1.96 -9.28 -15.87
N LYS A 64 -2.80 -8.25 -15.76
CA LYS A 64 -4.27 -8.34 -15.92
C LYS A 64 -4.74 -8.12 -17.36
N GLY A 65 -3.89 -7.56 -18.22
CA GLY A 65 -4.26 -7.22 -19.61
C GLY A 65 -5.20 -6.01 -19.73
N ILE A 66 -5.05 -5.02 -18.82
CA ILE A 66 -5.82 -3.76 -18.84
C ILE A 66 -4.90 -2.55 -19.02
N PRO A 67 -5.42 -1.38 -19.46
CA PRO A 67 -4.59 -0.21 -19.61
C PRO A 67 -4.13 0.37 -18.27
N TYR A 68 -2.91 0.93 -18.24
CA TYR A 68 -2.46 1.82 -17.20
C TYR A 68 -2.86 3.26 -17.52
N HIS A 69 -3.52 3.94 -16.60
CA HIS A 69 -3.86 5.35 -16.71
C HIS A 69 -3.22 6.17 -15.61
N ARG A 70 -2.71 7.37 -15.96
CA ARG A 70 -2.24 8.32 -14.97
C ARG A 70 -3.42 9.14 -14.44
N ALA A 71 -4.27 8.49 -13.64
CA ALA A 71 -5.47 9.11 -13.07
C ALA A 71 -5.16 10.08 -11.91
N ILE A 72 -3.95 10.00 -11.35
CA ILE A 72 -3.46 10.94 -10.35
C ILE A 72 -2.08 11.43 -10.77
N ALA A 73 -1.85 12.73 -10.66
CA ALA A 73 -0.54 13.36 -10.81
C ALA A 73 -0.06 13.93 -9.47
N LYS A 74 1.22 13.71 -9.15
CA LYS A 74 1.85 14.36 -8.01
C LYS A 74 2.26 15.77 -8.40
N TYR A 75 1.79 16.75 -7.67
CA TYR A 75 2.27 18.11 -7.79
C TYR A 75 3.45 18.32 -6.83
N THR A 76 4.62 18.49 -7.40
CA THR A 76 5.82 18.84 -6.64
C THR A 76 6.19 20.27 -7.00
N PRO A 77 5.69 21.29 -6.27
CA PRO A 77 6.14 22.65 -6.50
C PRO A 77 7.64 22.72 -6.18
N THR A 78 8.41 23.39 -7.02
CA THR A 78 9.84 23.64 -6.87
C THR A 78 10.14 24.67 -5.76
N TRP A 79 9.27 24.77 -4.77
CA TRP A 79 9.45 25.68 -3.64
C TRP A 79 10.49 25.10 -2.68
N PRO A 80 11.50 25.89 -2.29
CA PRO A 80 12.48 25.46 -1.29
C PRO A 80 11.78 25.06 0.00
N ARG A 81 12.33 24.09 0.73
CA ARG A 81 11.80 23.61 2.02
C ARG A 81 11.56 24.71 3.07
N SER A 82 12.17 25.90 2.89
CA SER A 82 11.99 27.10 3.72
C SER A 82 10.58 27.71 3.63
N PHE A 83 9.77 27.36 2.65
CA PHE A 83 8.38 27.80 2.50
C PHE A 83 7.38 26.79 3.07
N THR A 84 7.55 26.38 4.31
CA THR A 84 6.45 25.73 5.05
C THR A 84 5.51 26.86 5.48
N PRO A 85 4.26 26.94 4.95
CA PRO A 85 3.36 28.01 5.34
C PRO A 85 3.11 28.00 6.86
N ALA A 86 3.20 29.15 7.49
CA ALA A 86 2.99 29.30 8.93
C ALA A 86 1.52 29.03 9.33
N ASN A 87 0.58 29.19 8.36
CA ASN A 87 -0.85 29.02 8.57
C ASN A 87 -1.30 27.58 8.31
N GLN A 88 -2.15 27.03 9.22
CA GLN A 88 -2.69 25.68 9.16
C GLN A 88 -3.58 25.46 7.91
N GLU A 89 -4.34 26.46 7.49
CA GLU A 89 -5.18 26.39 6.29
C GLU A 89 -4.34 26.22 5.02
N MET A 90 -3.25 26.99 4.90
CA MET A 90 -2.30 26.86 3.79
C MET A 90 -1.59 25.49 3.80
N ARG A 91 -1.25 24.95 4.99
CA ARG A 91 -0.68 23.60 5.11
C ARG A 91 -1.68 22.53 4.63
N SER A 92 -2.95 22.67 4.99
CA SER A 92 -4.02 21.76 4.54
C SER A 92 -4.23 21.88 3.03
N LEU A 93 -4.17 23.08 2.47
CA LEU A 93 -4.27 23.31 1.03
C LEU A 93 -3.09 22.71 0.27
N VAL A 94 -1.87 22.94 0.73
CA VAL A 94 -0.65 22.35 0.14
C VAL A 94 -0.64 20.83 0.27
N ALA A 95 -1.14 20.28 1.37
CA ALA A 95 -1.29 18.82 1.52
C ALA A 95 -2.30 18.23 0.55
N LYS A 96 -3.43 18.92 0.30
CA LYS A 96 -4.44 18.55 -0.71
C LYS A 96 -3.93 18.68 -2.14
N MET A 97 -3.00 19.59 -2.40
CA MET A 97 -2.40 19.81 -3.73
C MET A 97 -1.34 18.77 -4.11
N LYS A 98 -0.91 17.90 -3.17
CA LYS A 98 0.13 16.89 -3.46
C LYS A 98 -0.29 15.85 -4.48
N LEU A 99 -1.57 15.50 -4.52
CA LEU A 99 -2.13 14.53 -5.44
C LEU A 99 -3.30 15.18 -6.17
N ILE A 100 -3.15 15.39 -7.48
CA ILE A 100 -4.15 16.02 -8.33
C ILE A 100 -4.82 14.95 -9.19
N PRO A 101 -6.12 14.66 -8.98
CA PRO A 101 -6.84 13.73 -9.80
C PRO A 101 -7.12 14.30 -11.20
N ASN A 102 -7.12 13.43 -12.20
CA ASN A 102 -7.45 13.75 -13.58
C ASN A 102 -8.87 13.27 -13.90
N ARG A 103 -9.84 14.19 -13.97
CA ARG A 103 -11.24 13.89 -14.27
C ARG A 103 -11.42 13.06 -15.55
N ALA A 104 -10.74 13.43 -16.63
CA ALA A 104 -10.86 12.73 -17.91
C ALA A 104 -10.43 11.25 -17.83
N MET A 105 -9.56 10.90 -16.87
CA MET A 105 -9.10 9.53 -16.64
C MET A 105 -9.95 8.76 -15.63
N LEU A 106 -10.78 9.47 -14.85
CA LEU A 106 -11.60 8.90 -13.76
C LEU A 106 -13.06 8.75 -14.09
N GLU A 107 -13.64 9.74 -14.80
CA GLU A 107 -15.09 9.87 -14.99
C GLU A 107 -15.72 8.61 -15.61
N GLY A 108 -16.70 8.04 -14.89
CA GLY A 108 -17.45 6.86 -15.29
C GLY A 108 -16.66 5.54 -15.22
N LYS A 109 -15.41 5.52 -14.74
CA LYS A 109 -14.55 4.33 -14.75
C LYS A 109 -14.48 3.65 -13.40
N ARG A 110 -14.32 2.33 -13.45
CA ARG A 110 -13.90 1.48 -12.33
C ARG A 110 -12.38 1.48 -12.30
N VAL A 111 -11.79 2.27 -11.39
CA VAL A 111 -10.33 2.48 -11.36
C VAL A 111 -9.70 1.69 -10.23
N LEU A 112 -8.62 0.97 -10.53
CA LEU A 112 -7.83 0.27 -9.54
C LEU A 112 -6.54 1.02 -9.27
N PHE A 113 -6.32 1.35 -8.00
CA PHE A 113 -5.10 1.99 -7.53
C PHE A 113 -4.17 0.98 -6.86
N CYS A 114 -2.89 1.05 -7.21
CA CYS A 114 -1.83 0.31 -6.54
C CYS A 114 -1.03 1.24 -5.63
N ASP A 115 -0.65 0.73 -4.45
CA ASP A 115 0.27 1.40 -3.53
C ASP A 115 1.19 0.38 -2.86
N ASP A 116 2.27 0.85 -2.25
CA ASP A 116 3.27 -0.01 -1.60
C ASP A 116 2.76 -0.59 -0.28
N SER A 117 2.14 0.21 0.57
CA SER A 117 1.68 -0.20 1.90
C SER A 117 0.60 0.71 2.47
N ILE A 118 -0.23 0.19 3.37
CA ILE A 118 -1.11 0.99 4.23
C ILE A 118 -0.62 0.87 5.67
N VAL A 119 -0.10 1.97 6.22
CA VAL A 119 0.30 2.04 7.63
C VAL A 119 -0.84 2.62 8.48
N ARG A 120 -1.03 3.92 8.44
CA ARG A 120 -2.07 4.64 9.21
C ARG A 120 -3.37 4.82 8.45
N GLY A 121 -3.29 5.04 7.16
CA GLY A 121 -4.41 5.34 6.29
C GLY A 121 -5.08 6.70 6.55
N THR A 122 -4.47 7.61 7.32
CA THR A 122 -5.11 8.87 7.76
C THR A 122 -5.55 9.78 6.61
N GLN A 123 -4.83 9.80 5.50
CA GLN A 123 -5.17 10.60 4.32
C GLN A 123 -5.92 9.80 3.24
N LEU A 124 -5.97 8.48 3.38
CA LEU A 124 -6.50 7.61 2.33
C LEU A 124 -8.01 7.83 2.11
N ARG A 125 -8.78 7.98 3.19
CA ARG A 125 -10.22 8.24 3.12
C ARG A 125 -10.54 9.51 2.33
N ASP A 126 -9.81 10.60 2.62
CA ASP A 126 -10.04 11.88 1.95
C ASP A 126 -9.63 11.79 0.48
N ASN A 127 -8.54 11.10 0.18
CA ASN A 127 -8.10 10.87 -1.19
C ASN A 127 -9.12 10.04 -1.98
N VAL A 128 -9.65 8.95 -1.40
CA VAL A 128 -10.68 8.12 -2.04
C VAL A 128 -11.95 8.93 -2.32
N LYS A 129 -12.40 9.75 -1.36
CA LYS A 129 -13.53 10.65 -1.55
C LYS A 129 -13.33 11.59 -2.74
N ILE A 130 -12.14 12.20 -2.83
CA ILE A 130 -11.80 13.09 -3.96
C ILE A 130 -11.91 12.36 -5.30
N LEU A 131 -11.51 11.07 -5.38
CA LEU A 131 -11.62 10.30 -6.62
C LEU A 131 -13.07 10.12 -7.06
N PHE A 132 -13.99 9.86 -6.12
CA PHE A 132 -15.42 9.81 -6.41
C PHE A 132 -15.97 11.18 -6.81
N ASP A 133 -15.56 12.28 -6.15
CA ASP A 133 -15.92 13.64 -6.51
C ASP A 133 -15.46 14.02 -7.93
N TYR A 134 -14.40 13.38 -8.42
CA TYR A 134 -13.91 13.51 -9.80
C TYR A 134 -14.55 12.52 -10.78
N GLY A 135 -15.59 11.79 -10.36
CA GLY A 135 -16.45 10.99 -11.21
C GLY A 135 -16.06 9.53 -11.36
N ALA A 136 -15.15 9.01 -10.54
CA ALA A 136 -14.88 7.57 -10.53
C ALA A 136 -16.16 6.81 -10.16
N LYS A 137 -16.48 5.74 -10.92
CA LYS A 137 -17.62 4.86 -10.64
C LYS A 137 -17.34 3.92 -9.49
N GLU A 138 -16.15 3.36 -9.48
CA GLU A 138 -15.62 2.48 -8.43
C GLU A 138 -14.15 2.78 -8.19
N VAL A 139 -13.72 2.64 -6.94
CA VAL A 139 -12.33 2.82 -6.52
C VAL A 139 -11.86 1.55 -5.81
N HIS A 140 -11.02 0.80 -6.48
CA HIS A 140 -10.41 -0.42 -5.96
C HIS A 140 -8.98 -0.16 -5.54
N MET A 141 -8.44 -0.89 -4.56
CA MET A 141 -7.07 -0.73 -4.12
C MET A 141 -6.35 -2.06 -3.97
N ARG A 142 -5.08 -2.08 -4.42
CA ARG A 142 -4.19 -3.24 -4.31
C ARG A 142 -2.88 -2.79 -3.69
N ILE A 143 -2.47 -3.51 -2.66
CA ILE A 143 -1.29 -3.19 -1.86
C ILE A 143 -0.20 -4.21 -2.13
N ALA A 144 1.02 -3.73 -2.42
CA ALA A 144 2.15 -4.56 -2.82
C ALA A 144 2.63 -5.54 -1.74
N CYS A 145 2.31 -5.29 -0.48
CA CYS A 145 2.70 -6.12 0.65
C CYS A 145 1.49 -6.70 1.40
N PRO A 146 1.67 -7.72 2.25
CA PRO A 146 0.69 -8.15 3.23
C PRO A 146 0.33 -7.03 4.23
N PRO A 147 -0.79 -7.14 4.97
CA PRO A 147 -1.10 -6.22 6.06
C PRO A 147 0.02 -6.20 7.11
N LEU A 148 0.37 -5.01 7.59
CA LEU A 148 1.34 -4.84 8.67
C LEU A 148 0.66 -5.18 10.00
N ILE A 149 0.91 -6.36 10.53
CA ILE A 149 0.30 -6.84 11.79
C ILE A 149 1.21 -6.57 13.00
N TYR A 150 2.53 -6.68 12.83
CA TYR A 150 3.49 -6.55 13.92
C TYR A 150 4.33 -5.27 13.76
N GLY A 151 4.53 -4.55 14.86
CA GLY A 151 5.43 -3.39 14.89
C GLY A 151 6.87 -3.84 14.64
N CYS A 152 7.59 -3.11 13.79
CA CYS A 152 9.02 -3.39 13.57
C CYS A 152 9.85 -2.76 14.70
N PRO A 153 10.71 -3.52 15.40
CA PRO A 153 11.55 -2.97 16.46
C PRO A 153 12.64 -2.03 15.94
N PHE A 154 13.00 -2.11 14.66
CA PHE A 154 14.08 -1.33 14.04
C PHE A 154 13.57 -0.15 13.22
N ILE A 155 12.51 -0.35 12.45
CA ILE A 155 11.92 0.68 11.61
C ILE A 155 10.71 1.25 12.33
N GLY A 156 10.85 2.43 12.92
CA GLY A 156 9.72 3.17 13.45
C GLY A 156 8.78 3.58 12.32
N PHE A 157 7.60 2.96 12.22
CA PHE A 157 6.55 3.41 11.29
C PHE A 157 6.02 4.79 11.68
N THR A 158 6.21 5.17 12.94
CA THR A 158 5.71 6.39 13.52
C THR A 158 6.60 6.85 14.67
N SER A 159 6.54 8.14 15.01
CA SER A 159 7.28 8.70 16.14
C SER A 159 6.79 8.19 17.50
N SER A 160 5.54 7.74 17.60
CA SER A 160 4.92 7.33 18.86
C SER A 160 5.27 5.91 19.30
N LYS A 161 5.87 5.08 18.44
CA LYS A 161 6.15 3.65 18.66
C LYS A 161 4.95 2.81 19.13
N SER A 162 3.72 3.34 19.03
CA SER A 162 2.50 2.63 19.40
C SER A 162 2.02 1.73 18.27
N ASP A 163 1.67 0.49 18.58
CA ASP A 163 1.09 -0.45 17.62
C ASP A 163 -0.27 0.03 17.09
N LEU A 164 -0.99 0.86 17.82
CA LEU A 164 -2.24 1.49 17.37
C LEU A 164 -2.05 2.52 16.23
N GLU A 165 -0.82 2.83 15.87
CA GLU A 165 -0.53 3.56 14.64
C GLU A 165 -0.77 2.72 13.38
N LEU A 166 -0.73 1.39 13.50
CA LEU A 166 -1.11 0.49 12.41
C LEU A 166 -2.62 0.43 12.29
N ILE A 167 -3.14 0.64 11.09
CA ILE A 167 -4.59 0.54 10.82
C ILE A 167 -5.12 -0.86 11.18
N THR A 168 -4.35 -1.90 10.93
CA THR A 168 -4.65 -3.29 11.25
C THR A 168 -4.90 -3.48 12.75
N ARG A 169 -4.01 -2.95 13.59
CA ARG A 169 -4.14 -3.04 15.06
C ARG A 169 -5.37 -2.29 15.59
N ARG A 170 -5.72 -1.17 14.95
CA ARG A 170 -6.98 -0.46 15.27
C ARG A 170 -8.20 -1.30 14.93
N MET A 171 -8.19 -1.99 13.78
CA MET A 171 -9.29 -2.89 13.40
C MET A 171 -9.37 -4.08 14.34
N ILE A 172 -8.24 -4.70 14.68
CA ILE A 172 -8.19 -5.80 15.63
C ILE A 172 -8.77 -5.38 16.99
N LYS A 173 -8.39 -4.20 17.49
CA LYS A 173 -8.96 -3.66 18.72
C LYS A 173 -10.48 -3.47 18.65
N GLU A 174 -11.00 -3.00 17.53
CA GLU A 174 -12.44 -2.84 17.34
C GLU A 174 -13.18 -4.19 17.26
N ILE A 175 -12.54 -5.22 16.71
CA ILE A 175 -13.13 -6.56 16.58
C ILE A 175 -13.06 -7.34 17.88
N GLU A 176 -11.92 -7.29 18.57
CA GLU A 176 -11.58 -8.18 19.70
C GLU A 176 -11.64 -7.48 21.07
N GLY A 177 -11.69 -6.14 21.09
CA GLY A 177 -11.55 -5.33 22.32
C GLY A 177 -10.10 -5.13 22.78
N ASP A 178 -9.15 -5.84 22.17
CA ASP A 178 -7.71 -5.81 22.49
C ASP A 178 -6.90 -5.87 21.18
N GLU A 179 -5.98 -4.92 20.99
CA GLU A 179 -5.15 -4.82 19.79
C GLU A 179 -4.13 -5.95 19.66
N ASN A 180 -3.87 -6.72 20.69
CA ASN A 180 -2.86 -7.80 20.70
C ASN A 180 -3.47 -9.20 20.56
N LYS A 181 -4.79 -9.32 20.50
CA LYS A 181 -5.48 -10.60 20.51
C LYS A 181 -5.51 -11.26 19.13
N ASN A 182 -5.29 -12.55 19.07
CA ASN A 182 -5.41 -13.41 17.88
C ASN A 182 -4.59 -12.95 16.65
N LEU A 183 -3.46 -12.27 16.85
CA LEU A 183 -2.65 -11.68 15.76
C LEU A 183 -2.30 -12.65 14.65
N GLU A 184 -1.97 -13.88 14.99
CA GLU A 184 -1.64 -14.97 14.05
C GLU A 184 -2.76 -15.22 13.04
N LYS A 185 -4.03 -15.16 13.48
CA LYS A 185 -5.18 -15.31 12.61
C LYS A 185 -5.32 -14.16 11.63
N TYR A 186 -5.03 -12.93 12.08
CA TYR A 186 -5.04 -11.74 11.23
C TYR A 186 -3.85 -11.69 10.28
N ALA A 187 -2.74 -12.34 10.60
CA ALA A 187 -1.57 -12.50 9.72
C ALA A 187 -1.76 -13.62 8.68
N THR A 188 -2.68 -14.57 8.93
CA THR A 188 -2.95 -15.68 8.04
C THR A 188 -3.87 -15.26 6.90
N THR A 189 -3.33 -15.21 5.69
CA THR A 189 -4.09 -14.88 4.48
C THR A 189 -5.31 -15.80 4.35
N ASP A 190 -6.45 -15.21 3.97
CA ASP A 190 -7.74 -15.89 3.78
C ASP A 190 -8.44 -16.47 5.03
N SER A 191 -7.89 -16.29 6.23
CA SER A 191 -8.63 -16.59 7.45
C SER A 191 -9.90 -15.72 7.55
N PRO A 192 -10.94 -16.15 8.27
CA PRO A 192 -12.14 -15.34 8.51
C PRO A 192 -11.81 -14.01 9.18
N GLU A 193 -10.88 -14.02 10.13
CA GLU A 193 -10.42 -12.82 10.84
C GLU A 193 -9.69 -11.84 9.91
N TYR A 194 -8.79 -12.35 9.06
CA TYR A 194 -8.11 -11.56 8.04
C TYR A 194 -9.14 -10.90 7.09
N LYS A 195 -10.06 -11.67 6.53
CA LYS A 195 -11.09 -11.16 5.62
C LYS A 195 -11.95 -10.08 6.27
N LYS A 196 -12.36 -10.29 7.52
CA LYS A 196 -13.13 -9.30 8.29
C LYS A 196 -12.34 -8.01 8.49
N MET A 197 -11.07 -8.11 8.88
CA MET A 197 -10.20 -6.95 9.06
C MET A 197 -10.01 -6.17 7.75
N VAL A 198 -9.72 -6.85 6.64
CA VAL A 198 -9.53 -6.21 5.33
C VAL A 198 -10.81 -5.53 4.87
N GLN A 199 -11.97 -6.16 5.05
CA GLN A 199 -13.25 -5.55 4.72
C GLN A 199 -13.51 -4.30 5.56
N MET A 200 -13.26 -4.34 6.86
CA MET A 200 -13.42 -3.15 7.73
C MET A 200 -12.49 -2.00 7.33
N ILE A 201 -11.27 -2.31 6.87
CA ILE A 201 -10.36 -1.29 6.33
C ILE A 201 -10.94 -0.70 5.03
N ALA A 202 -11.44 -1.54 4.12
CA ALA A 202 -12.05 -1.09 2.87
C ALA A 202 -13.25 -0.17 3.14
N ASP A 203 -14.16 -0.57 4.02
CA ASP A 203 -15.36 0.19 4.39
C ASP A 203 -15.00 1.53 5.03
N ARG A 204 -13.98 1.54 5.92
CA ARG A 204 -13.50 2.75 6.58
C ARG A 204 -12.98 3.80 5.60
N PHE A 205 -12.38 3.37 4.51
CA PHE A 205 -11.84 4.25 3.49
C PHE A 205 -12.82 4.51 2.35
N GLY A 206 -13.97 3.82 2.32
CA GLY A 206 -14.96 3.95 1.26
C GLY A 206 -14.52 3.33 -0.06
N LEU A 207 -13.67 2.31 0.00
CA LEU A 207 -13.19 1.58 -1.17
C LEU A 207 -14.23 0.59 -1.68
N SER A 208 -14.34 0.44 -3.01
CA SER A 208 -15.15 -0.62 -3.63
C SER A 208 -14.58 -2.00 -3.39
N SER A 209 -13.25 -2.14 -3.33
CA SER A 209 -12.55 -3.33 -2.85
C SER A 209 -11.11 -3.03 -2.43
N LEU A 210 -10.60 -3.83 -1.49
CA LEU A 210 -9.22 -3.80 -1.04
C LEU A 210 -8.67 -5.22 -1.02
N LYS A 211 -7.49 -5.44 -1.62
CA LYS A 211 -6.73 -6.68 -1.48
C LYS A 211 -5.27 -6.34 -1.20
N PHE A 212 -4.67 -7.09 -0.31
CA PHE A 212 -3.23 -7.07 -0.05
C PHE A 212 -2.57 -8.21 -0.80
N ASN A 213 -1.31 -8.03 -1.16
CA ASN A 213 -0.52 -9.13 -1.71
C ASN A 213 -0.26 -10.18 -0.64
N THR A 214 -0.04 -11.43 -1.05
CA THR A 214 0.39 -12.47 -0.11
C THR A 214 1.89 -12.41 0.12
N LEU A 215 2.33 -12.91 1.27
CA LEU A 215 3.76 -12.95 1.58
C LEU A 215 4.52 -13.83 0.58
N GLU A 216 3.92 -14.94 0.15
CA GLU A 216 4.49 -15.86 -0.82
C GLU A 216 4.72 -15.15 -2.17
N THR A 217 3.69 -14.47 -2.67
CA THR A 217 3.78 -13.74 -3.96
C THR A 217 4.81 -12.61 -3.89
N LEU A 218 4.91 -11.91 -2.75
CA LEU A 218 5.91 -10.87 -2.54
C LEU A 218 7.34 -11.46 -2.51
N VAL A 219 7.57 -12.55 -1.78
CA VAL A 219 8.87 -13.24 -1.73
C VAL A 219 9.27 -13.76 -3.12
N GLU A 220 8.33 -14.34 -3.86
CA GLU A 220 8.56 -14.74 -5.25
C GLU A 220 8.94 -13.56 -6.16
N ALA A 221 8.27 -12.41 -6.01
CA ALA A 221 8.58 -11.21 -6.79
C ALA A 221 9.99 -10.68 -6.49
N ILE A 222 10.42 -10.76 -5.24
CA ILE A 222 11.78 -10.40 -4.82
C ILE A 222 12.82 -11.37 -5.40
N GLY A 223 12.46 -12.64 -5.55
CA GLY A 223 13.34 -13.67 -6.09
C GLY A 223 14.51 -14.04 -5.17
N LEU A 224 14.33 -13.91 -3.86
CA LEU A 224 15.24 -14.37 -2.83
C LEU A 224 14.56 -15.42 -1.94
N PRO A 225 15.30 -16.39 -1.37
CA PRO A 225 14.74 -17.32 -0.40
C PRO A 225 14.16 -16.59 0.82
N LYS A 226 13.01 -17.02 1.35
CA LYS A 226 12.36 -16.42 2.53
C LYS A 226 13.32 -16.29 3.72
N CYS A 227 14.23 -17.25 3.92
CA CYS A 227 15.22 -17.23 5.00
C CYS A 227 16.27 -16.12 4.88
N LYS A 228 16.33 -15.41 3.74
CA LYS A 228 17.23 -14.26 3.55
C LYS A 228 16.56 -12.91 3.73
N VAL A 229 15.27 -12.88 4.00
CA VAL A 229 14.50 -11.65 4.17
C VAL A 229 13.71 -11.68 5.48
N CYS A 230 13.76 -10.58 6.23
CA CYS A 230 12.99 -10.44 7.45
C CYS A 230 11.52 -10.15 7.11
N THR A 231 10.61 -10.99 7.59
CA THR A 231 9.16 -10.87 7.36
C THR A 231 8.37 -10.53 8.63
N HIS A 232 9.06 -10.17 9.71
CA HIS A 232 8.50 -9.95 11.04
C HIS A 232 7.23 -9.08 11.04
N CYS A 233 7.23 -7.97 10.32
CA CYS A 233 6.09 -7.05 10.31
C CYS A 233 4.79 -7.65 9.72
N PHE A 234 4.88 -8.77 9.01
CA PHE A 234 3.73 -9.46 8.42
C PHE A 234 3.30 -10.69 9.22
N ASP A 235 4.24 -11.58 9.57
CA ASP A 235 3.97 -12.89 10.14
C ASP A 235 4.47 -13.06 11.60
N GLY A 236 5.12 -12.05 12.17
CA GLY A 236 5.66 -12.10 13.53
C GLY A 236 6.90 -12.99 13.68
N SER A 237 7.44 -13.54 12.59
CA SER A 237 8.65 -14.36 12.66
C SER A 237 9.82 -13.55 13.19
N SER A 238 10.59 -14.14 14.12
CA SER A 238 11.79 -13.51 14.63
C SER A 238 12.97 -13.85 13.72
N CYS A 239 13.68 -12.83 13.27
CA CYS A 239 14.98 -12.94 12.58
C CYS A 239 16.15 -12.71 13.54
N PHE A 240 15.88 -12.64 14.85
CA PHE A 240 16.85 -12.24 15.90
C PHE A 240 16.84 -13.24 17.04
#